data_deaa445183ad74b9cd6bdb5ba1e0fd7e
#
_entry.id   deaa445183ad74b9cd6bdb5ba1e0fd7e
#
_cell.length_a   1.000
_cell.length_b   1.000
_cell.length_c   1.000
_cell.angle_alpha   90.00
_cell.angle_beta   90.00
_cell.angle_gamma   90.00
#
_symmetry.space_group_name_H-M   'P 1'
#
loop_
_entity.id
_entity.type
_entity.pdbx_description
1 polymer ?
#
loop_
_entity_poly.entity_id
_entity_poly.type
_entity_poly.pdbx_seq_one_letter_code
_entity_poly.pdbx_strand_id
1 'polypeptide(L)'
;MEACLDRENVYLGMPVGISELVLSGTTLFGDVYFYEDIAARAAREIGVRASLSHGVIELFEGPSRHSIKELTRFNESLREDSLVRGLIGVHSLYSVTIGSIKRASVHSMGRGLRIHMHFAESLDEIRLLRERYGRTPVENADEIGLLRTRPLLARAVYVSDREVEVLARYRPYIFYCPFTIMSWGSGIATMLSYIDKGIPVILGTDSPLTAGWINILFEAKVTYAAQGSKYSKPTQFDPYRMLSDSIKVGGGSSGLGWGWCY
;
A
#
# COMPACT_ATOMS: atom_id res chain seq x y z
N MET A 1 -14.64 8.33 -12.41
CA MET A 1 -13.55 9.32 -12.30
C MET A 1 -12.28 8.82 -12.97
N GLU A 2 -11.79 7.63 -12.68
CA GLU A 2 -10.58 7.05 -13.31
C GLU A 2 -10.63 6.99 -14.85
N ALA A 3 -11.82 6.82 -15.43
CA ALA A 3 -12.01 6.87 -16.89
C ALA A 3 -11.69 8.24 -17.54
N CYS A 4 -11.55 9.29 -16.74
CA CYS A 4 -11.19 10.64 -17.20
C CYS A 4 -9.71 10.96 -16.99
N LEU A 5 -8.93 10.03 -16.42
CA LEU A 5 -7.49 10.22 -16.22
C LEU A 5 -6.76 10.06 -17.54
N ASP A 6 -5.93 11.04 -17.84
CA ASP A 6 -4.95 10.98 -18.92
C ASP A 6 -3.57 11.43 -18.41
N ARG A 7 -2.58 11.29 -19.25
CA ARG A 7 -1.17 11.59 -18.89
C ARG A 7 -0.96 13.05 -18.51
N GLU A 8 -1.68 13.97 -19.14
CA GLU A 8 -1.55 15.41 -18.89
C GLU A 8 -2.14 15.78 -17.52
N ASN A 9 -3.35 15.33 -17.24
CA ASN A 9 -4.02 15.56 -15.96
C ASN A 9 -3.25 14.95 -14.79
N VAL A 10 -2.71 13.75 -14.97
CA VAL A 10 -1.84 13.12 -13.95
C VAL A 10 -0.56 13.93 -13.75
N TYR A 11 0.07 14.41 -14.84
CA TYR A 11 1.27 15.24 -14.71
C TYR A 11 1.00 16.57 -13.99
N LEU A 12 -0.15 17.17 -14.17
CA LEU A 12 -0.54 18.39 -13.44
C LEU A 12 -0.86 18.10 -11.96
N GLY A 13 -1.50 16.98 -11.66
CA GLY A 13 -1.91 16.62 -10.30
C GLY A 13 -0.78 16.09 -9.42
N MET A 14 0.14 15.30 -9.99
CA MET A 14 1.22 14.66 -9.21
C MET A 14 2.13 15.64 -8.47
N PRO A 15 2.64 16.72 -9.06
CA PRO A 15 3.44 17.69 -8.33
C PRO A 15 2.70 18.35 -7.16
N VAL A 16 1.38 18.57 -7.29
CA VAL A 16 0.56 19.14 -6.22
C VAL A 16 0.50 18.16 -5.05
N GLY A 17 0.10 16.91 -5.30
CA GLY A 17 0.03 15.88 -4.25
C GLY A 17 1.38 15.60 -3.59
N ILE A 18 2.45 15.50 -4.38
CA ILE A 18 3.81 15.32 -3.84
C ILE A 18 4.23 16.52 -2.99
N SER A 19 3.89 17.74 -3.39
CA SER A 19 4.19 18.94 -2.60
C SER A 19 3.46 18.94 -1.26
N GLU A 20 2.19 18.55 -1.21
CA GLU A 20 1.45 18.38 0.05
C GLU A 20 2.11 17.35 0.96
N LEU A 21 2.54 16.19 0.41
CA LEU A 21 3.28 15.16 1.16
C LEU A 21 4.57 15.75 1.76
N VAL A 22 5.38 16.42 0.98
CA VAL A 22 6.65 17.03 1.43
C VAL A 22 6.40 18.09 2.49
N LEU A 23 5.42 18.96 2.30
CA LEU A 23 5.05 19.99 3.28
C LEU A 23 4.51 19.41 4.58
N SER A 24 3.95 18.19 4.57
CA SER A 24 3.55 17.46 5.78
C SER A 24 4.70 16.68 6.44
N GLY A 25 5.93 16.76 5.91
CA GLY A 25 7.13 16.10 6.45
C GLY A 25 7.43 14.74 5.85
N THR A 26 6.76 14.33 4.77
CA THR A 26 7.04 13.08 4.08
C THR A 26 8.30 13.18 3.22
N THR A 27 9.27 12.30 3.43
CA THR A 27 10.56 12.27 2.70
C THR A 27 10.68 11.09 1.74
N LEU A 28 9.77 10.14 1.84
CA LEU A 28 9.61 9.00 0.94
C LEU A 28 8.12 8.66 0.87
N PHE A 29 7.55 8.56 -0.31
CA PHE A 29 6.19 8.05 -0.48
C PHE A 29 6.17 6.75 -1.29
N GLY A 30 5.10 5.96 -1.07
CA GLY A 30 4.79 4.78 -1.86
C GLY A 30 3.47 4.98 -2.59
N ASP A 31 3.42 4.56 -3.85
CA ASP A 31 2.20 4.62 -4.66
C ASP A 31 1.94 3.31 -5.40
N VAL A 32 0.66 3.01 -5.65
CA VAL A 32 0.20 1.91 -6.50
C VAL A 32 -0.98 2.40 -7.33
N TYR A 33 -0.68 2.90 -8.51
CA TYR A 33 -1.71 3.51 -9.36
C TYR A 33 -1.39 3.38 -10.85
N PHE A 34 -1.97 4.28 -11.65
CA PHE A 34 -1.77 4.39 -13.08
C PHE A 34 -0.76 5.49 -13.41
N TYR A 35 -0.10 5.39 -14.56
CA TYR A 35 0.85 6.39 -15.04
C TYR A 35 2.03 6.66 -14.10
N GLU A 36 2.55 5.61 -13.46
CA GLU A 36 3.65 5.70 -12.51
C GLU A 36 4.96 6.24 -13.12
N ASP A 37 5.11 6.19 -14.41
CA ASP A 37 6.21 6.85 -15.12
C ASP A 37 6.12 8.38 -15.01
N ILE A 38 4.90 8.92 -14.95
CA ILE A 38 4.66 10.35 -14.70
C ILE A 38 4.92 10.68 -13.23
N ALA A 39 4.48 9.82 -12.31
CA ALA A 39 4.80 9.95 -10.88
C ALA A 39 6.32 9.95 -10.64
N ALA A 40 7.05 9.06 -11.32
CA ALA A 40 8.51 9.00 -11.26
C ALA A 40 9.16 10.28 -11.74
N ARG A 41 8.64 10.86 -12.83
CA ARG A 41 9.10 12.15 -13.36
C ARG A 41 8.88 13.28 -12.35
N ALA A 42 7.67 13.40 -11.80
CA ALA A 42 7.34 14.42 -10.81
C ALA A 42 8.17 14.29 -9.53
N ALA A 43 8.40 13.08 -9.04
CA ALA A 43 9.26 12.82 -7.89
C ALA A 43 10.70 13.29 -8.10
N ARG A 44 11.26 13.08 -9.31
CA ARG A 44 12.60 13.58 -9.67
C ARG A 44 12.66 15.10 -9.77
N GLU A 45 11.65 15.71 -10.38
CA GLU A 45 11.57 17.17 -10.55
C GLU A 45 11.48 17.89 -9.19
N ILE A 46 10.80 17.30 -8.22
CA ILE A 46 10.69 17.85 -6.85
C ILE A 46 11.90 17.44 -5.99
N GLY A 47 12.57 16.34 -6.31
CA GLY A 47 13.71 15.84 -5.55
C GLY A 47 13.31 14.99 -4.34
N VAL A 48 12.14 14.33 -4.37
CA VAL A 48 11.64 13.46 -3.30
C VAL A 48 11.80 11.99 -3.66
N ARG A 49 12.04 11.15 -2.67
CA ARG A 49 12.13 9.69 -2.87
C ARG A 49 10.76 9.07 -3.06
N ALA A 50 10.67 8.10 -3.97
CA ALA A 50 9.43 7.39 -4.27
C ALA A 50 9.64 5.89 -4.48
N SER A 51 8.69 5.09 -3.99
CA SER A 51 8.55 3.67 -4.26
C SER A 51 7.27 3.43 -5.05
N LEU A 52 7.38 3.25 -6.37
CA LEU A 52 6.26 3.29 -7.29
C LEU A 52 5.88 1.90 -7.80
N SER A 53 4.60 1.63 -7.81
CA SER A 53 4.02 0.34 -8.16
C SER A 53 3.05 0.49 -9.33
N HIS A 54 3.49 0.15 -10.53
CA HIS A 54 2.58 0.10 -11.67
C HIS A 54 1.50 -0.97 -11.44
N GLY A 55 0.26 -0.55 -11.26
CA GLY A 55 -0.84 -1.41 -10.83
C GLY A 55 -1.32 -2.36 -11.95
N VAL A 56 -1.24 -3.67 -11.74
CA VAL A 56 -1.83 -4.67 -12.64
C VAL A 56 -3.29 -4.89 -12.26
N ILE A 57 -4.21 -4.68 -13.20
CA ILE A 57 -5.64 -5.00 -13.12
C ILE A 57 -6.02 -5.85 -14.33
N GLU A 58 -6.70 -6.98 -14.12
CA GLU A 58 -7.05 -7.91 -15.20
C GLU A 58 -8.55 -8.17 -15.36
N LEU A 59 -9.30 -8.17 -14.25
CA LEU A 59 -10.69 -8.64 -14.21
C LEU A 59 -11.73 -7.53 -14.38
N PHE A 60 -11.29 -6.29 -14.54
CA PHE A 60 -12.15 -5.15 -14.85
C PHE A 60 -11.77 -4.54 -16.19
N GLU A 61 -12.77 -4.07 -16.93
CA GLU A 61 -12.54 -3.31 -18.19
C GLU A 61 -12.15 -1.87 -17.85
N GLY A 62 -11.17 -1.32 -18.55
CA GLY A 62 -10.75 0.05 -18.37
C GLY A 62 -9.44 0.38 -19.10
N PRO A 63 -9.09 1.67 -19.24
CA PRO A 63 -7.91 2.14 -19.97
C PRO A 63 -6.57 1.75 -19.34
N SER A 64 -6.61 1.22 -18.15
CA SER A 64 -5.46 0.94 -17.27
C SER A 64 -5.17 -0.54 -17.09
N ARG A 65 -5.47 -1.36 -18.10
CA ARG A 65 -5.11 -2.78 -18.11
C ARG A 65 -3.61 -2.93 -18.30
N HIS A 66 -2.86 -2.93 -17.22
CA HIS A 66 -1.43 -3.15 -17.27
C HIS A 66 -1.09 -4.63 -17.11
N SER A 67 -0.15 -5.07 -17.94
CA SER A 67 0.37 -6.43 -17.91
C SER A 67 1.63 -6.53 -17.04
N ILE A 68 1.96 -7.74 -16.58
CA ILE A 68 3.24 -8.01 -15.90
C ILE A 68 4.45 -7.59 -16.77
N LYS A 69 4.31 -7.62 -18.11
CA LYS A 69 5.36 -7.18 -19.03
C LYS A 69 5.62 -5.67 -18.96
N GLU A 70 4.57 -4.87 -18.84
CA GLU A 70 4.68 -3.41 -18.68
C GLU A 70 5.25 -3.05 -17.33
N LEU A 71 4.78 -3.70 -16.28
CA LEU A 71 5.37 -3.63 -14.94
C LEU A 71 6.88 -3.92 -14.96
N THR A 72 7.30 -4.99 -15.65
CA THR A 72 8.71 -5.36 -15.74
C THR A 72 9.53 -4.28 -16.44
N ARG A 73 9.03 -3.74 -17.56
CA ARG A 73 9.69 -2.64 -18.30
C ARG A 73 9.81 -1.38 -17.44
N PHE A 74 8.76 -1.03 -16.72
CA PHE A 74 8.78 0.10 -15.79
C PHE A 74 9.86 -0.08 -14.74
N ASN A 75 9.91 -1.23 -14.06
CA ASN A 75 10.93 -1.51 -13.05
C ASN A 75 12.36 -1.52 -13.63
N GLU A 76 12.53 -1.98 -14.86
CA GLU A 76 13.83 -1.94 -15.55
C GLU A 76 14.29 -0.50 -15.84
N SER A 77 13.36 0.40 -16.19
CA SER A 77 13.67 1.81 -16.41
C SER A 77 14.12 2.57 -15.16
N LEU A 78 13.80 2.04 -13.97
CA LEU A 78 14.16 2.64 -12.67
C LEU A 78 15.40 2.01 -12.02
N ARG A 79 16.06 1.06 -12.67
CA ARG A 79 17.11 0.25 -12.04
C ARG A 79 18.29 1.06 -11.49
N GLU A 80 18.66 2.11 -12.17
CA GLU A 80 19.80 2.99 -11.82
C GLU A 80 19.35 4.33 -11.21
N ASP A 81 18.06 4.49 -10.95
CA ASP A 81 17.53 5.71 -10.39
C ASP A 81 17.92 5.86 -8.91
N SER A 82 18.34 7.06 -8.54
CA SER A 82 18.76 7.35 -7.16
C SER A 82 17.61 7.75 -6.24
N LEU A 83 16.51 8.27 -6.80
CA LEU A 83 15.35 8.77 -6.05
C LEU A 83 14.13 7.87 -6.16
N VAL A 84 13.99 7.15 -7.28
CA VAL A 84 12.78 6.37 -7.54
C VAL A 84 13.11 4.88 -7.64
N ARG A 85 12.30 4.07 -6.99
CA ARG A 85 12.38 2.61 -7.07
C ARG A 85 11.04 2.03 -7.51
N GLY A 86 11.11 0.96 -8.28
CA GLY A 86 9.93 0.22 -8.67
C GLY A 86 9.58 -0.87 -7.66
N LEU A 87 8.28 -1.07 -7.48
CA LEU A 87 7.69 -2.20 -6.78
C LEU A 87 6.85 -3.01 -7.78
N ILE A 88 6.33 -4.15 -7.34
CA ILE A 88 5.42 -4.96 -8.14
C ILE A 88 3.99 -4.60 -7.75
N GLY A 89 3.32 -3.80 -8.57
CA GLY A 89 1.93 -3.40 -8.35
C GLY A 89 0.97 -4.53 -8.74
N VAL A 90 0.16 -4.97 -7.78
CA VAL A 90 -0.99 -5.85 -8.00
C VAL A 90 -2.17 -5.17 -7.35
N HIS A 91 -3.20 -4.81 -8.11
CA HIS A 91 -4.29 -4.03 -7.52
C HIS A 91 -4.90 -4.76 -6.31
N SER A 92 -5.37 -5.99 -6.47
CA SER A 92 -5.97 -6.76 -5.37
C SER A 92 -6.15 -8.24 -5.75
N LEU A 93 -6.50 -9.09 -4.77
CA LEU A 93 -6.85 -10.50 -4.99
C LEU A 93 -8.14 -10.69 -5.79
N TYR A 94 -9.07 -9.73 -5.75
CA TYR A 94 -10.34 -9.83 -6.46
C TYR A 94 -10.30 -9.31 -7.89
N SER A 95 -9.30 -8.50 -8.23
CA SER A 95 -9.18 -7.83 -9.54
C SER A 95 -8.10 -8.40 -10.45
N VAL A 96 -7.29 -9.33 -9.95
CA VAL A 96 -6.21 -9.98 -10.68
C VAL A 96 -6.35 -11.49 -10.57
N THR A 97 -6.04 -12.23 -11.63
CA THR A 97 -6.10 -13.70 -11.60
C THR A 97 -5.02 -14.30 -10.69
N ILE A 98 -5.34 -15.41 -10.04
CA ILE A 98 -4.35 -16.13 -9.19
C ILE A 98 -3.09 -16.50 -9.99
N GLY A 99 -3.24 -16.84 -11.26
CA GLY A 99 -2.10 -17.12 -12.14
C GLY A 99 -1.15 -15.94 -12.28
N SER A 100 -1.68 -14.73 -12.44
CA SER A 100 -0.89 -13.51 -12.52
C SER A 100 -0.26 -13.13 -11.19
N ILE A 101 -0.97 -13.33 -10.08
CA ILE A 101 -0.42 -13.10 -8.74
C ILE A 101 0.75 -14.05 -8.46
N LYS A 102 0.63 -15.33 -8.84
CA LYS A 102 1.74 -16.29 -8.72
C LYS A 102 2.95 -15.87 -9.57
N ARG A 103 2.72 -15.43 -10.82
CA ARG A 103 3.82 -14.90 -11.65
C ARG A 103 4.46 -13.66 -11.04
N ALA A 104 3.65 -12.73 -10.50
CA ALA A 104 4.14 -11.56 -9.78
C ALA A 104 4.98 -11.97 -8.55
N SER A 105 4.56 -12.98 -7.80
CA SER A 105 5.29 -13.51 -6.64
C SER A 105 6.64 -14.12 -7.03
N VAL A 106 6.68 -14.90 -8.12
CA VAL A 106 7.95 -15.45 -8.65
C VAL A 106 8.88 -14.31 -9.10
N HIS A 107 8.35 -13.31 -9.79
CA HIS A 107 9.12 -12.15 -10.23
C HIS A 107 9.65 -11.33 -9.05
N SER A 108 8.82 -11.14 -8.02
CA SER A 108 9.19 -10.50 -6.75
C SER A 108 10.40 -11.18 -6.11
N MET A 109 10.32 -12.48 -5.89
CA MET A 109 11.39 -13.25 -5.26
C MET A 109 12.67 -13.27 -6.09
N GLY A 110 12.55 -13.40 -7.41
CA GLY A 110 13.69 -13.45 -8.32
C GLY A 110 14.45 -12.14 -8.45
N ARG A 111 13.82 -11.01 -8.19
CA ARG A 111 14.42 -9.67 -8.31
C ARG A 111 14.56 -8.92 -6.99
N GLY A 112 14.13 -9.49 -5.87
CA GLY A 112 14.15 -8.83 -4.58
C GLY A 112 13.21 -7.61 -4.49
N LEU A 113 12.22 -7.51 -5.38
CA LEU A 113 11.21 -6.44 -5.38
C LEU A 113 10.01 -6.87 -4.55
N ARG A 114 9.40 -5.96 -3.80
CA ARG A 114 8.19 -6.27 -3.03
C ARG A 114 6.93 -6.10 -3.86
N ILE A 115 5.90 -6.86 -3.53
CA ILE A 115 4.55 -6.66 -4.07
C ILE A 115 3.84 -5.60 -3.21
N HIS A 116 3.17 -4.66 -3.87
CA HIS A 116 2.30 -3.66 -3.25
C HIS A 116 0.88 -3.85 -3.76
N MET A 117 -0.10 -3.97 -2.86
CA MET A 117 -1.49 -4.26 -3.22
C MET A 117 -2.50 -3.81 -2.17
N HIS A 118 -3.75 -3.55 -2.59
CA HIS A 118 -4.90 -3.44 -1.68
C HIS A 118 -5.28 -4.82 -1.16
N PHE A 119 -5.67 -4.88 0.11
CA PHE A 119 -5.85 -6.18 0.76
C PHE A 119 -6.88 -6.11 1.89
N ALA A 120 -7.86 -7.01 1.85
CA ALA A 120 -8.89 -7.14 2.87
C ALA A 120 -9.56 -5.80 3.24
N GLU A 121 -9.83 -4.99 2.22
CA GLU A 121 -10.25 -3.60 2.37
C GLU A 121 -11.75 -3.42 2.57
N SER A 122 -12.56 -4.36 2.05
CA SER A 122 -14.01 -4.26 2.06
C SER A 122 -14.71 -5.60 2.29
N LEU A 123 -15.96 -5.55 2.77
CA LEU A 123 -16.79 -6.75 2.90
C LEU A 123 -17.10 -7.38 1.54
N ASP A 124 -17.16 -6.58 0.48
CA ASP A 124 -17.38 -7.09 -0.86
C ASP A 124 -16.19 -7.90 -1.36
N GLU A 125 -14.95 -7.47 -1.09
CA GLU A 125 -13.76 -8.28 -1.35
C GLU A 125 -13.85 -9.63 -0.62
N ILE A 126 -14.18 -9.62 0.68
CA ILE A 126 -14.31 -10.84 1.47
C ILE A 126 -15.35 -11.77 0.86
N ARG A 127 -16.52 -11.23 0.47
CA ARG A 127 -17.61 -12.00 -0.13
C ARG A 127 -17.18 -12.58 -1.48
N LEU A 128 -16.63 -11.76 -2.38
CA LEU A 128 -16.19 -12.19 -3.70
C LEU A 128 -15.13 -13.28 -3.65
N LEU A 129 -14.17 -13.18 -2.73
CA LEU A 129 -13.13 -14.20 -2.59
C LEU A 129 -13.67 -15.49 -1.99
N ARG A 130 -14.61 -15.42 -1.04
CA ARG A 130 -15.30 -16.59 -0.50
C ARG A 130 -16.13 -17.30 -1.56
N GLU A 131 -16.89 -16.56 -2.36
CA GLU A 131 -17.69 -17.11 -3.46
C GLU A 131 -16.80 -17.75 -4.53
N ARG A 132 -15.70 -17.10 -4.90
CA ARG A 132 -14.83 -17.56 -5.99
C ARG A 132 -13.87 -18.67 -5.59
N TYR A 133 -13.37 -18.65 -4.35
CA TYR A 133 -12.27 -19.52 -3.91
C TYR A 133 -12.57 -20.26 -2.59
N GLY A 134 -13.69 -19.99 -1.92
CA GLY A 134 -14.03 -20.58 -0.63
C GLY A 134 -13.16 -20.10 0.54
N ARG A 135 -12.41 -19.01 0.37
CA ARG A 135 -11.37 -18.54 1.31
C ARG A 135 -11.44 -17.04 1.53
N THR A 136 -10.92 -16.61 2.67
CA THR A 136 -10.67 -15.18 2.95
C THR A 136 -9.44 -14.64 2.18
N PRO A 137 -9.21 -13.33 2.15
CA PRO A 137 -7.99 -12.76 1.54
C PRO A 137 -6.70 -13.34 2.14
N VAL A 138 -6.63 -13.49 3.46
CA VAL A 138 -5.43 -14.02 4.15
C VAL A 138 -5.22 -15.49 3.82
N GLU A 139 -6.27 -16.30 3.86
CA GLU A 139 -6.21 -17.72 3.49
C GLU A 139 -5.80 -17.91 2.02
N ASN A 140 -6.33 -17.08 1.11
CA ASN A 140 -5.91 -17.10 -0.29
C ASN A 140 -4.44 -16.73 -0.45
N ALA A 141 -4.02 -15.64 0.18
CA ALA A 141 -2.64 -15.15 0.08
C ALA A 141 -1.62 -16.17 0.62
N ASP A 142 -1.96 -16.88 1.69
CA ASP A 142 -1.14 -17.96 2.26
C ASP A 142 -1.06 -19.15 1.31
N GLU A 143 -2.21 -19.65 0.85
CA GLU A 143 -2.32 -20.80 -0.06
C GLU A 143 -1.53 -20.62 -1.35
N ILE A 144 -1.60 -19.43 -1.97
CA ILE A 144 -0.89 -19.15 -3.22
C ILE A 144 0.59 -18.78 -3.02
N GLY A 145 1.05 -18.69 -1.77
CA GLY A 145 2.42 -18.36 -1.41
C GLY A 145 2.77 -16.86 -1.51
N LEU A 146 1.78 -15.99 -1.69
CA LEU A 146 1.98 -14.53 -1.78
C LEU A 146 2.65 -13.96 -0.53
N LEU A 147 2.23 -14.41 0.66
CA LEU A 147 2.75 -13.90 1.93
C LEU A 147 4.26 -14.13 2.11
N ARG A 148 4.84 -15.12 1.43
CA ARG A 148 6.30 -15.38 1.43
C ARG A 148 7.13 -14.26 0.82
N THR A 149 6.53 -13.45 -0.05
CA THR A 149 7.19 -12.28 -0.64
C THR A 149 7.29 -11.11 0.35
N ARG A 150 6.68 -11.21 1.54
CA ARG A 150 6.53 -10.13 2.51
C ARG A 150 5.95 -8.87 1.85
N PRO A 151 4.75 -8.95 1.29
CA PRO A 151 4.17 -7.88 0.51
C PRO A 151 3.85 -6.64 1.36
N LEU A 152 3.62 -5.52 0.66
CA LEU A 152 3.05 -4.31 1.21
C LEU A 152 1.53 -4.42 1.01
N LEU A 153 0.79 -4.56 2.10
CA LEU A 153 -0.66 -4.77 2.12
C LEU A 153 -1.35 -3.48 2.55
N ALA A 154 -1.95 -2.79 1.60
CA ALA A 154 -2.68 -1.56 1.90
C ALA A 154 -4.05 -1.88 2.52
N ARG A 155 -4.38 -1.14 3.57
CA ARG A 155 -5.64 -1.14 4.32
C ARG A 155 -5.78 -2.27 5.33
N ALA A 156 -5.84 -3.54 4.93
CA ALA A 156 -5.94 -4.73 5.80
C ALA A 156 -6.98 -4.56 6.95
N VAL A 157 -8.23 -4.20 6.60
CA VAL A 157 -9.28 -3.86 7.57
C VAL A 157 -9.97 -5.10 8.11
N TYR A 158 -10.38 -5.99 7.19
CA TYR A 158 -11.17 -7.18 7.50
C TYR A 158 -10.29 -8.41 7.69
N VAL A 159 -9.51 -8.38 8.76
CA VAL A 159 -8.61 -9.47 9.18
C VAL A 159 -8.97 -9.86 10.60
N SER A 160 -9.31 -11.12 10.81
CA SER A 160 -9.62 -11.68 12.13
C SER A 160 -8.36 -11.93 12.96
N ASP A 161 -8.50 -12.08 14.27
CA ASP A 161 -7.37 -12.35 15.18
C ASP A 161 -6.60 -13.63 14.78
N ARG A 162 -7.32 -14.67 14.30
CA ARG A 162 -6.68 -15.88 13.78
C ARG A 162 -5.85 -15.62 12.53
N GLU A 163 -6.30 -14.75 11.66
CA GLU A 163 -5.59 -14.36 10.44
C GLU A 163 -4.40 -13.45 10.74
N VAL A 164 -4.48 -12.64 11.80
CA VAL A 164 -3.31 -11.89 12.32
C VAL A 164 -2.19 -12.85 12.71
N GLU A 165 -2.50 -14.01 13.32
CA GLU A 165 -1.50 -15.04 13.62
C GLU A 165 -0.85 -15.63 12.35
N VAL A 166 -1.63 -15.78 11.28
CA VAL A 166 -1.08 -16.21 9.98
C VAL A 166 -0.14 -15.14 9.42
N LEU A 167 -0.57 -13.88 9.37
CA LEU A 167 0.24 -12.76 8.90
C LEU A 167 1.53 -12.60 9.72
N ALA A 168 1.47 -12.82 11.05
CA ALA A 168 2.63 -12.70 11.93
C ALA A 168 3.79 -13.64 11.57
N ARG A 169 3.49 -14.82 10.99
CA ARG A 169 4.53 -15.77 10.52
C ARG A 169 5.37 -15.21 9.38
N TYR A 170 4.75 -14.40 8.51
CA TYR A 170 5.38 -13.85 7.31
C TYR A 170 5.87 -12.41 7.50
N ARG A 171 5.23 -11.68 8.45
CA ARG A 171 5.53 -10.28 8.74
C ARG A 171 5.48 -9.40 7.48
N PRO A 172 4.35 -9.39 6.72
CA PRO A 172 4.14 -8.42 5.66
C PRO A 172 4.18 -7.00 6.24
N TYR A 173 4.20 -6.00 5.39
CA TYR A 173 4.06 -4.61 5.80
C TYR A 173 2.61 -4.17 5.62
N ILE A 174 2.00 -3.58 6.64
CA ILE A 174 0.63 -3.06 6.56
C ILE A 174 0.69 -1.55 6.34
N PHE A 175 0.15 -1.07 5.23
CA PHE A 175 -0.11 0.36 5.02
C PHE A 175 -1.49 0.70 5.55
N TYR A 176 -1.52 1.45 6.63
CA TYR A 176 -2.75 1.83 7.32
C TYR A 176 -3.16 3.25 6.94
N CYS A 177 -4.33 3.40 6.29
CA CYS A 177 -4.89 4.65 5.82
C CYS A 177 -6.20 4.93 6.58
N PRO A 178 -6.14 5.35 7.85
CA PRO A 178 -7.30 5.37 8.74
C PRO A 178 -8.44 6.27 8.26
N PHE A 179 -8.13 7.47 7.78
CA PHE A 179 -9.17 8.39 7.33
C PHE A 179 -9.96 7.85 6.14
N THR A 180 -9.27 7.39 5.10
CA THR A 180 -9.92 6.80 3.93
C THR A 180 -10.78 5.59 4.29
N ILE A 181 -10.25 4.67 5.10
CA ILE A 181 -10.97 3.47 5.53
C ILE A 181 -12.29 3.85 6.23
N MET A 182 -12.24 4.83 7.15
CA MET A 182 -13.42 5.26 7.91
C MET A 182 -14.37 6.08 7.06
N SER A 183 -13.87 6.94 6.17
CA SER A 183 -14.72 7.76 5.28
C SER A 183 -15.51 6.92 4.28
N TRP A 184 -14.98 5.75 3.90
CA TRP A 184 -15.70 4.79 3.06
C TRP A 184 -16.63 3.85 3.84
N GLY A 185 -16.69 3.98 5.17
CA GLY A 185 -17.50 3.10 6.00
C GLY A 185 -16.94 1.67 6.10
N SER A 186 -15.67 1.44 5.74
CA SER A 186 -15.01 0.13 5.86
C SER A 186 -14.66 -0.22 7.31
N GLY A 187 -14.88 0.68 8.27
CA GLY A 187 -14.64 0.41 9.69
C GLY A 187 -13.24 0.83 10.16
N ILE A 188 -12.72 0.15 11.18
CA ILE A 188 -11.41 0.44 11.80
C ILE A 188 -10.59 -0.84 11.81
N ALA A 189 -9.43 -0.84 11.14
CA ALA A 189 -8.52 -1.98 11.13
C ALA A 189 -7.99 -2.34 12.53
N THR A 190 -7.56 -3.57 12.72
CA THR A 190 -7.07 -4.10 14.00
C THR A 190 -5.57 -3.80 14.20
N MET A 191 -5.20 -2.52 14.09
CA MET A 191 -3.80 -2.09 14.01
C MET A 191 -2.98 -2.48 15.25
N LEU A 192 -3.55 -2.36 16.46
CA LEU A 192 -2.84 -2.75 17.68
C LEU A 192 -2.50 -4.24 17.69
N SER A 193 -3.40 -5.10 17.21
CA SER A 193 -3.13 -6.54 17.10
C SER A 193 -1.98 -6.83 16.14
N TYR A 194 -1.85 -6.07 15.05
CA TYR A 194 -0.70 -6.20 14.15
C TYR A 194 0.61 -5.85 14.84
N ILE A 195 0.64 -4.71 15.54
CA ILE A 195 1.82 -4.23 16.28
C ILE A 195 2.22 -5.21 17.39
N ASP A 196 1.27 -5.70 18.16
CA ASP A 196 1.49 -6.65 19.27
C ASP A 196 2.08 -7.98 18.77
N LYS A 197 1.74 -8.39 17.55
CA LYS A 197 2.30 -9.56 16.88
C LYS A 197 3.60 -9.27 16.10
N GLY A 198 4.13 -8.07 16.20
CA GLY A 198 5.37 -7.65 15.53
C GLY A 198 5.24 -7.54 14.01
N ILE A 199 4.02 -7.35 13.50
CA ILE A 199 3.79 -7.04 12.08
C ILE A 199 4.06 -5.55 11.88
N PRO A 200 4.95 -5.16 10.96
CA PRO A 200 5.24 -3.76 10.70
C PRO A 200 4.01 -3.01 10.16
N VAL A 201 3.68 -1.88 10.79
CA VAL A 201 2.60 -0.99 10.34
C VAL A 201 3.18 0.36 9.95
N ILE A 202 2.78 0.86 8.79
CA ILE A 202 3.19 2.14 8.23
C ILE A 202 1.93 2.97 8.00
N LEU A 203 1.97 4.24 8.35
CA LEU A 203 0.89 5.16 8.01
C LEU A 203 0.91 5.49 6.52
N GLY A 204 -0.28 5.56 5.95
CA GLY A 204 -0.52 6.04 4.60
C GLY A 204 -1.67 7.04 4.57
N THR A 205 -1.66 7.90 3.59
CA THR A 205 -2.71 8.93 3.40
C THR A 205 -3.80 8.48 2.44
N ASP A 206 -3.48 7.51 1.56
CA ASP A 206 -4.30 7.22 0.38
C ASP A 206 -4.37 8.45 -0.55
N SER A 207 -5.26 8.46 -1.53
CA SER A 207 -5.35 9.54 -2.51
C SER A 207 -6.08 10.77 -1.96
N PRO A 208 -5.77 11.98 -2.49
CA PRO A 208 -6.50 13.21 -2.14
C PRO A 208 -8.00 13.13 -2.42
N LEU A 209 -8.40 12.29 -3.40
CA LEU A 209 -9.79 12.07 -3.73
C LEU A 209 -10.61 11.52 -2.56
N THR A 210 -9.98 10.69 -1.74
CA THR A 210 -10.62 9.99 -0.62
C THR A 210 -10.33 10.65 0.72
N ALA A 211 -9.11 11.17 0.88
CA ALA A 211 -8.66 11.83 2.10
C ALA A 211 -8.95 13.34 2.13
N GLY A 212 -9.26 13.96 0.99
CA GLY A 212 -9.47 15.40 0.84
C GLY A 212 -8.17 16.19 0.79
N TRP A 213 -7.19 15.87 1.62
CA TRP A 213 -5.83 16.39 1.60
C TRP A 213 -4.83 15.31 2.03
N ILE A 214 -3.56 15.47 1.66
CA ILE A 214 -2.52 14.47 1.96
C ILE A 214 -1.65 14.97 3.11
N ASN A 215 -1.90 14.47 4.33
CA ASN A 215 -1.16 14.87 5.53
C ASN A 215 -0.97 13.71 6.50
N ILE A 216 0.28 13.25 6.62
CA ILE A 216 0.60 12.08 7.45
C ILE A 216 0.42 12.35 8.95
N LEU A 217 0.58 13.59 9.40
CA LEU A 217 0.36 13.96 10.81
C LEU A 217 -1.13 13.93 11.16
N PHE A 218 -1.98 14.29 10.19
CA PHE A 218 -3.43 14.14 10.36
C PHE A 218 -3.81 12.67 10.45
N GLU A 219 -3.28 11.81 9.60
CA GLU A 219 -3.49 10.36 9.67
C GLU A 219 -3.06 9.77 11.02
N ALA A 220 -1.95 10.24 11.58
CA ALA A 220 -1.50 9.86 12.92
C ALA A 220 -2.52 10.23 13.99
N LYS A 221 -3.08 11.44 13.93
CA LYS A 221 -4.13 11.92 14.86
C LYS A 221 -5.41 11.11 14.72
N VAL A 222 -5.83 10.84 13.49
CA VAL A 222 -7.02 10.02 13.19
C VAL A 222 -6.80 8.59 13.72
N THR A 223 -5.62 8.02 13.51
CA THR A 223 -5.28 6.70 14.05
C THR A 223 -5.42 6.65 15.57
N TYR A 224 -4.87 7.63 16.27
CA TYR A 224 -4.98 7.70 17.74
C TYR A 224 -6.44 7.65 18.19
N ALA A 225 -7.29 8.49 17.61
CA ALA A 225 -8.70 8.54 17.93
C ALA A 225 -9.45 7.24 17.58
N ALA A 226 -9.20 6.70 16.38
CA ALA A 226 -9.85 5.49 15.89
C ALA A 226 -9.49 4.26 16.72
N GLN A 227 -8.22 4.06 17.04
CA GLN A 227 -7.78 2.92 17.85
C GLN A 227 -8.25 3.05 19.30
N GLY A 228 -8.20 4.26 19.89
CA GLY A 228 -8.74 4.53 21.20
C GLY A 228 -10.23 4.20 21.30
N SER A 229 -11.01 4.59 20.29
CA SER A 229 -12.44 4.26 20.20
C SER A 229 -12.68 2.75 20.06
N LYS A 230 -11.96 2.08 19.14
CA LYS A 230 -12.11 0.64 18.88
C LYS A 230 -11.85 -0.21 20.13
N TYR A 231 -10.82 0.10 20.88
CA TYR A 231 -10.40 -0.71 22.03
C TYR A 231 -10.89 -0.16 23.39
N SER A 232 -11.62 0.95 23.40
CA SER A 232 -12.05 1.63 24.64
C SER A 232 -10.90 1.89 25.62
N LYS A 233 -9.70 2.18 25.12
CA LYS A 233 -8.48 2.37 25.88
C LYS A 233 -7.63 3.51 25.30
N PRO A 234 -7.92 4.76 25.65
CA PRO A 234 -7.32 5.94 25.01
C PRO A 234 -5.80 6.05 25.17
N THR A 235 -5.21 5.39 26.16
CA THR A 235 -3.77 5.53 26.51
C THR A 235 -2.88 4.41 25.98
N GLN A 236 -3.41 3.40 25.29
CA GLN A 236 -2.60 2.26 24.82
C GLN A 236 -1.76 2.56 23.57
N PHE A 237 -1.95 3.70 22.98
CA PHE A 237 -1.34 4.06 21.72
C PHE A 237 -0.49 5.32 21.84
N ASP A 238 0.82 5.18 21.61
CA ASP A 238 1.73 6.31 21.53
C ASP A 238 1.85 6.80 20.08
N PRO A 239 1.27 7.97 19.73
CA PRO A 239 1.31 8.50 18.38
C PRO A 239 2.74 8.85 17.93
N TYR A 240 3.63 9.22 18.82
CA TYR A 240 5.05 9.48 18.48
C TYR A 240 5.77 8.20 18.10
N ARG A 241 5.54 7.12 18.84
CA ARG A 241 6.10 5.81 18.52
C ARG A 241 5.60 5.35 17.16
N MET A 242 4.32 5.51 16.85
CA MET A 242 3.76 5.13 15.57
C MET A 242 4.38 5.91 14.40
N LEU A 243 4.52 7.22 14.52
CA LEU A 243 5.22 8.03 13.52
C LEU A 243 6.68 7.57 13.35
N SER A 244 7.39 7.38 14.48
CA SER A 244 8.76 6.88 14.46
C SER A 244 8.88 5.51 13.82
N ASP A 245 7.96 4.59 14.14
CA ASP A 245 7.95 3.25 13.56
C ASP A 245 7.58 3.28 12.08
N SER A 246 6.61 4.12 11.68
CA SER A 246 6.27 4.34 10.27
C SER A 246 7.47 4.87 9.47
N ILE A 247 8.21 5.81 10.05
CA ILE A 247 9.44 6.34 9.47
C ILE A 247 10.48 5.23 9.28
N LYS A 248 10.83 4.51 10.33
CA LYS A 248 11.86 3.43 10.32
C LYS A 248 11.46 2.28 9.40
N VAL A 249 10.21 1.86 9.50
CA VAL A 249 9.67 0.73 8.75
C VAL A 249 9.47 1.09 7.28
N GLY A 250 9.00 2.32 6.98
CA GLY A 250 8.80 2.80 5.62
C GLY A 250 10.07 2.70 4.78
N GLY A 251 11.22 3.14 5.29
CA GLY A 251 12.51 3.00 4.62
C GLY A 251 12.90 1.55 4.38
N GLY A 252 12.63 0.65 5.33
CA GLY A 252 12.86 -0.79 5.18
C GLY A 252 11.88 -1.49 4.24
N SER A 253 10.65 -1.01 4.13
CA SER A 253 9.59 -1.60 3.28
C SER A 253 9.87 -1.43 1.80
N SER A 254 10.50 -0.32 1.43
CA SER A 254 10.90 -0.06 0.03
C SER A 254 11.95 -1.05 -0.50
N GLY A 255 12.55 -1.86 0.37
CA GLY A 255 13.64 -2.77 0.01
C GLY A 255 14.96 -2.07 -0.30
N LEU A 256 15.08 -0.78 0.02
CA LEU A 256 16.09 0.12 -0.53
C LEU A 256 17.29 0.35 0.38
N GLY A 257 17.23 -0.12 1.62
CA GLY A 257 18.28 0.19 2.60
C GLY A 257 18.46 1.70 2.82
N TRP A 258 17.52 2.54 2.40
CA TRP A 258 17.54 3.96 2.67
C TRP A 258 17.22 4.18 4.14
N GLY A 259 18.26 4.39 4.91
CA GLY A 259 18.12 4.95 6.24
C GLY A 259 17.41 6.31 6.13
N TRP A 260 16.47 6.54 7.01
CA TRP A 260 15.85 7.84 7.14
C TRP A 260 16.89 8.84 7.63
N CYS A 261 17.19 9.83 6.82
CA CYS A 261 17.74 11.09 7.29
C CYS A 261 16.58 12.09 7.34
N TYR A 262 16.38 12.69 8.52
CA TYR A 262 15.57 13.88 8.69
C TYR A 262 16.19 15.03 7.93
#